data_d5138e39746340ec65bc5f148f832f8f
#
_entry.id   d5138e39746340ec65bc5f148f832f8f
#
_cell.length_a   1.000
_cell.length_b   1.000
_cell.length_c   1.000
_cell.angle_alpha   90.00
_cell.angle_beta   90.00
_cell.angle_gamma   90.00
#
_symmetry.space_group_name_H-M   'P 1'
#
loop_
_entity.id
_entity.type
_entity.pdbx_description
1 polymer ?
#
loop_
_entity_poly.entity_id
_entity_poly.type
_entity_poly.pdbx_seq_one_letter_code
_entity_poly.pdbx_strand_id
1 'polypeptide(L)'
;AAEAHRDGEDAIIRIELPGVDVANDVSVEVLGRDLVVSGERRDERAEESEGRRLQEIRYGSFRRVFNLGRAVNADAVSASYDAGVLTIRVAGVYAELSGQRIAITTPVPGSVESGRAETPAVEKAAS
;
A
#
# COMPACT_ATOMS: atom_id res chain seq x y z
N ALA A 1 4.80 -8.72 14.69
CA ALA A 1 3.90 -7.60 14.97
C ALA A 1 3.97 -6.56 13.85
N ALA A 2 2.86 -5.94 13.58
CA ALA A 2 2.75 -4.93 12.54
C ALA A 2 1.98 -3.74 13.10
N GLU A 3 2.40 -2.55 12.69
CA GLU A 3 1.68 -1.37 13.10
C GLU A 3 1.59 -0.41 11.93
N ALA A 4 0.57 0.39 11.89
CA ALA A 4 0.38 1.37 10.86
C ALA A 4 -0.02 2.69 11.50
N HIS A 5 0.52 3.78 11.00
CA HIS A 5 0.15 5.08 11.52
C HIS A 5 0.23 6.12 10.41
N ARG A 6 -0.34 7.26 10.67
CA ARG A 6 -0.38 8.33 9.71
C ARG A 6 0.75 9.31 9.99
N ASP A 7 1.40 9.78 8.93
CA ASP A 7 2.42 10.79 9.05
C ASP A 7 2.10 11.85 8.01
N GLY A 8 1.43 12.92 8.41
CA GLY A 8 0.96 13.91 7.47
C GLY A 8 -0.07 13.33 6.52
N GLU A 9 0.24 13.34 5.26
CA GLU A 9 -0.65 12.75 4.25
C GLU A 9 -0.26 11.33 3.92
N ASP A 10 0.78 10.81 4.53
CA ASP A 10 1.31 9.51 4.21
C ASP A 10 0.93 8.46 5.24
N ALA A 11 0.93 7.23 4.83
CA ALA A 11 0.79 6.12 5.76
C ALA A 11 2.14 5.48 5.95
N ILE A 12 2.46 5.12 7.18
CA ILE A 12 3.69 4.41 7.51
C ILE A 12 3.29 3.08 8.10
N ILE A 13 3.82 2.02 7.54
CA ILE A 13 3.53 0.68 8.02
C ILE A 13 4.85 0.06 8.41
N ARG A 14 4.94 -0.48 9.62
CA ARG A 14 6.14 -1.14 10.09
C ARG A 14 5.82 -2.55 10.47
N ILE A 15 6.64 -3.47 9.99
CA ILE A 15 6.45 -4.87 10.25
C ILE A 15 7.77 -5.44 10.74
N GLU A 16 7.74 -6.11 11.85
CA GLU A 16 8.94 -6.74 12.40
C GLU A 16 9.16 -8.07 11.70
N LEU A 17 10.23 -8.18 10.97
CA LEU A 17 10.57 -9.39 10.23
C LEU A 17 12.06 -9.69 10.43
N PRO A 18 12.44 -10.06 11.64
CA PRO A 18 13.85 -10.29 11.91
C PRO A 18 14.34 -11.53 11.17
N GLY A 19 15.52 -11.44 10.63
CA GLY A 19 16.14 -12.59 10.00
C GLY A 19 15.59 -12.96 8.63
N VAL A 20 14.86 -12.04 7.98
CA VAL A 20 14.27 -12.35 6.69
C VAL A 20 15.16 -11.77 5.59
N ASP A 21 15.28 -12.49 4.50
CA ASP A 21 15.99 -12.00 3.33
C ASP A 21 14.97 -11.23 2.48
N VAL A 22 14.92 -9.92 2.65
CA VAL A 22 13.89 -9.13 2.00
C VAL A 22 14.05 -9.09 0.49
N ALA A 23 15.23 -9.31 -0.02
CA ALA A 23 15.44 -9.26 -1.46
C ALA A 23 14.81 -10.46 -2.16
N ASN A 24 14.84 -11.61 -1.52
CA ASN A 24 14.37 -12.83 -2.14
C ASN A 24 13.09 -13.40 -1.57
N ASP A 25 12.84 -13.12 -0.30
CA ASP A 25 11.76 -13.79 0.40
C ASP A 25 10.57 -12.90 0.76
N VAL A 26 10.62 -11.64 0.47
CA VAL A 26 9.55 -10.73 0.82
C VAL A 26 9.09 -9.94 -0.41
N SER A 27 7.79 -9.81 -0.54
CA SER A 27 7.20 -9.10 -1.65
C SER A 27 6.22 -8.07 -1.11
N VAL A 28 6.25 -6.88 -1.66
CA VAL A 28 5.32 -5.81 -1.32
C VAL A 28 4.61 -5.41 -2.60
N GLU A 29 3.29 -5.49 -2.61
CA GLU A 29 2.52 -5.20 -3.81
C GLU A 29 1.34 -4.33 -3.50
N VAL A 30 0.92 -3.54 -4.46
CA VAL A 30 -0.30 -2.78 -4.37
C VAL A 30 -1.32 -3.43 -5.28
N LEU A 31 -2.45 -3.84 -4.71
CA LEU A 31 -3.52 -4.44 -5.48
C LEU A 31 -4.77 -3.62 -5.23
N GLY A 32 -5.05 -2.70 -6.14
CA GLY A 32 -6.20 -1.81 -5.98
C GLY A 32 -6.05 -0.91 -4.78
N ARG A 33 -6.85 -1.14 -3.77
CA ARG A 33 -6.81 -0.34 -2.55
C ARG A 33 -6.02 -1.00 -1.44
N ASP A 34 -5.43 -2.14 -1.72
CA ASP A 34 -4.75 -2.91 -0.70
C ASP A 34 -3.26 -2.92 -0.91
N LEU A 35 -2.54 -2.88 0.18
CA LEU A 35 -1.12 -3.11 0.18
C LEU A 35 -0.91 -4.50 0.73
N VAL A 36 -0.25 -5.35 -0.01
CA VAL A 36 -0.06 -6.75 0.38
C VAL A 36 1.41 -6.99 0.61
N VAL A 37 1.74 -7.46 1.80
CA VAL A 37 3.10 -7.84 2.13
C VAL A 37 3.09 -9.33 2.37
N SER A 38 3.87 -10.07 1.62
CA SER A 38 3.88 -11.52 1.75
C SER A 38 5.30 -12.01 1.66
N GLY A 39 5.53 -13.21 2.09
CA GLY A 39 6.86 -13.77 2.03
C GLY A 39 6.98 -15.04 2.82
N GLU A 40 8.23 -15.47 2.92
CA GLU A 40 8.55 -16.66 3.65
C GLU A 40 9.50 -16.32 4.76
N ARG A 41 9.37 -17.03 5.83
CA ARG A 41 10.15 -16.78 7.01
C ARG A 41 10.83 -18.06 7.40
N ARG A 42 12.07 -17.92 7.83
CA ARG A 42 12.84 -19.06 8.23
C ARG A 42 13.16 -18.89 9.72
N ASP A 43 12.73 -19.85 10.52
CA ASP A 43 13.01 -19.84 11.94
C ASP A 43 13.98 -20.94 12.24
N GLU A 44 15.04 -20.61 12.95
CA GLU A 44 16.00 -21.59 13.40
C GLU A 44 15.90 -21.71 14.90
N ARG A 45 15.78 -22.93 15.35
CA ARG A 45 15.77 -23.20 16.78
C ARG A 45 16.89 -24.15 17.09
N ALA A 46 17.62 -23.88 18.16
CA ALA A 46 18.62 -24.80 18.66
C ALA A 46 18.18 -25.22 20.04
N GLU A 47 18.08 -26.51 20.24
CA GLU A 47 17.72 -27.04 21.53
C GLU A 47 18.78 -28.04 21.95
N GLU A 48 19.08 -28.05 23.25
CA GLU A 48 19.99 -29.02 23.80
C GLU A 48 19.20 -29.94 24.67
N SER A 49 19.27 -31.21 24.41
CA SER A 49 18.56 -32.20 25.20
C SER A 49 19.50 -33.36 25.34
N GLU A 50 19.70 -33.81 26.60
CA GLU A 50 20.55 -34.96 26.90
C GLU A 50 21.96 -34.82 26.29
N GLY A 51 22.51 -33.61 26.31
CA GLY A 51 23.84 -33.40 25.80
C GLY A 51 23.94 -33.32 24.29
N ARG A 52 22.81 -33.32 23.60
CA ARG A 52 22.80 -33.18 22.17
C ARG A 52 22.22 -31.85 21.78
N ARG A 53 22.75 -31.28 20.77
CA ARG A 53 22.24 -30.04 20.24
C ARG A 53 21.40 -30.37 19.02
N LEU A 54 20.13 -30.04 19.09
CA LEU A 54 19.25 -30.21 17.96
C LEU A 54 18.99 -28.85 17.36
N GLN A 55 19.14 -28.78 16.06
CA GLN A 55 18.87 -27.56 15.36
C GLN A 55 17.68 -27.82 14.44
N GLU A 56 16.68 -27.01 14.59
CA GLU A 56 15.49 -27.15 13.81
C GLU A 56 15.33 -25.92 12.98
N ILE A 57 15.07 -26.08 11.70
CA ILE A 57 14.79 -24.98 10.81
C ILE A 57 13.35 -25.09 10.37
N ARG A 58 12.59 -24.06 10.61
CA ARG A 58 11.20 -24.05 10.21
C ARG A 58 10.99 -22.99 9.19
N TYR A 59 10.23 -23.31 8.19
CA TYR A 59 9.86 -22.39 7.15
C TYR A 59 8.37 -22.11 7.28
N GLY A 60 8.01 -20.85 7.15
CA GLY A 60 6.62 -20.48 7.19
C GLY A 60 6.38 -19.37 6.20
N SER A 61 5.17 -19.26 5.72
CA SER A 61 4.80 -18.15 4.87
C SER A 61 3.93 -17.21 5.65
N PHE A 62 3.92 -15.98 5.26
CA PHE A 62 3.08 -14.98 5.89
C PHE A 62 2.48 -14.08 4.82
N ARG A 63 1.36 -13.49 5.15
CA ARG A 63 0.70 -12.55 4.26
C ARG A 63 -0.04 -11.54 5.11
N ARG A 64 0.21 -10.26 4.86
CA ARG A 64 -0.48 -9.19 5.56
C ARG A 64 -1.10 -8.29 4.53
N VAL A 65 -2.34 -7.91 4.76
CA VAL A 65 -3.05 -7.03 3.86
C VAL A 65 -3.47 -5.79 4.62
N PHE A 66 -3.14 -4.63 4.08
CA PHE A 66 -3.49 -3.35 4.68
C PHE A 66 -4.39 -2.62 3.70
N ASN A 67 -5.58 -2.28 4.14
CA ASN A 67 -6.51 -1.54 3.30
C ASN A 67 -6.13 -0.07 3.35
N LEU A 68 -5.80 0.49 2.21
CA LEU A 68 -5.34 1.87 2.15
C LEU A 68 -6.48 2.88 2.00
N GLY A 69 -7.68 2.38 1.80
CA GLY A 69 -8.85 3.26 1.70
C GLY A 69 -9.06 3.88 0.33
N ARG A 70 -8.08 3.84 -0.52
CA ARG A 70 -8.18 4.37 -1.88
C ARG A 70 -7.16 3.64 -2.74
N ALA A 71 -7.40 3.65 -4.04
CA ALA A 71 -6.44 3.07 -4.97
C ALA A 71 -5.16 3.90 -4.98
N VAL A 72 -4.04 3.23 -4.98
CA VAL A 72 -2.74 3.88 -4.90
C VAL A 72 -1.86 3.33 -6.01
N ASN A 73 -1.09 4.19 -6.60
CA ASN A 73 -0.14 3.79 -7.61
C ASN A 73 1.12 3.28 -6.93
N ALA A 74 1.71 2.25 -7.47
CA ALA A 74 2.91 1.68 -6.88
C ALA A 74 4.05 2.70 -6.77
N ASP A 75 4.06 3.72 -7.62
CA ASP A 75 5.08 4.76 -7.55
C ASP A 75 4.99 5.55 -6.25
N ALA A 76 3.87 5.52 -5.57
CA ALA A 76 3.70 6.23 -4.30
C ALA A 76 4.19 5.42 -3.11
N VAL A 77 4.62 4.19 -3.34
CA VAL A 77 5.00 3.28 -2.27
C VAL A 77 6.51 3.11 -2.25
N SER A 78 7.11 3.26 -1.10
CA SER A 78 8.51 2.97 -0.92
C SER A 78 8.67 2.08 0.30
N ALA A 79 9.69 1.28 0.30
CA ALA A 79 9.91 0.33 1.39
C ALA A 79 11.38 0.25 1.70
N SER A 80 11.70 0.10 2.97
CA SER A 80 13.06 -0.09 3.41
C SER A 80 13.11 -1.11 4.53
N TYR A 81 14.24 -1.74 4.68
CA TYR A 81 14.40 -2.77 5.71
C TYR A 81 15.66 -2.43 6.50
N ASP A 82 15.54 -2.34 7.79
CA ASP A 82 16.68 -2.01 8.63
C ASP A 82 16.48 -2.64 10.00
N ALA A 83 17.50 -3.28 10.49
CA ALA A 83 17.49 -3.86 11.83
C ALA A 83 16.28 -4.76 12.09
N GLY A 84 15.90 -5.54 11.11
CA GLY A 84 14.78 -6.47 11.28
C GLY A 84 13.42 -5.85 11.10
N VAL A 85 13.33 -4.59 10.72
CA VAL A 85 12.04 -3.91 10.57
C VAL A 85 11.84 -3.46 9.13
N LEU A 86 10.76 -3.90 8.54
CA LEU A 86 10.36 -3.45 7.22
C LEU A 86 9.47 -2.23 7.40
N THR A 87 9.85 -1.11 6.81
CA THR A 87 9.07 0.12 6.88
C THR A 87 8.58 0.45 5.50
N ILE A 88 7.28 0.64 5.36
CA ILE A 88 6.67 0.98 4.09
C ILE A 88 5.99 2.31 4.22
N ARG A 89 6.27 3.21 3.30
CA ARG A 89 5.63 4.52 3.28
C ARG A 89 4.76 4.58 2.04
N VAL A 90 3.50 4.97 2.22
CA VAL A 90 2.57 5.15 1.12
C VAL A 90 2.25 6.63 1.06
N ALA A 91 2.78 7.30 0.05
CA ALA A 91 2.68 8.75 -0.04
C ALA A 91 1.28 9.19 -0.46
N GLY A 92 0.78 10.21 0.19
CA GLY A 92 -0.45 10.87 -0.23
C GLY A 92 -1.74 10.11 -0.02
N VAL A 93 -1.69 9.00 0.72
CA VAL A 93 -2.89 8.20 0.88
C VAL A 93 -3.95 8.92 1.70
N TYR A 94 -3.55 9.87 2.51
CA TYR A 94 -4.49 10.65 3.29
C TYR A 94 -4.66 12.08 2.75
N ALA A 95 -4.16 12.32 1.54
CA ALA A 95 -4.30 13.63 0.94
C ALA A 95 -5.78 13.94 0.77
N GLU A 96 -6.10 15.20 1.03
CA GLU A 96 -7.47 15.59 0.93
C GLU A 96 -7.91 15.48 -0.48
N LEU A 97 -9.07 14.87 -0.71
CA LEU A 97 -9.59 14.77 -2.03
C LEU A 97 -10.35 16.04 -2.32
N SER A 98 -9.89 16.81 -3.29
CA SER A 98 -10.62 17.98 -3.69
C SER A 98 -11.83 17.52 -4.44
N GLY A 99 -12.94 18.08 -4.13
CA GLY A 99 -14.13 17.78 -4.92
C GLY A 99 -13.95 18.30 -6.32
N GLN A 100 -14.37 17.54 -7.27
CA GLN A 100 -14.36 17.98 -8.64
C GLN A 100 -15.75 18.46 -8.98
N ARG A 101 -15.82 19.65 -9.54
CA ARG A 101 -17.09 20.22 -9.86
C ARG A 101 -17.50 19.77 -11.22
N ILE A 102 -18.70 19.29 -11.34
CA ILE A 102 -19.20 18.84 -12.62
C ILE A 102 -20.15 19.90 -13.15
N ALA A 103 -19.90 20.35 -14.37
CA ALA A 103 -20.74 21.34 -15.00
C ALA A 103 -22.07 20.71 -15.38
N ILE A 104 -23.14 21.41 -15.12
CA ILE A 104 -24.47 20.92 -15.46
C ILE A 104 -24.86 21.61 -16.75
N THR A 105 -25.20 20.82 -17.75
CA THR A 105 -25.64 21.40 -19.00
C THR A 105 -27.15 21.40 -19.03
N THR A 106 -27.71 22.45 -19.55
CA THR A 106 -29.16 22.50 -19.74
C THR A 106 -29.41 22.72 -21.22
N PRO A 107 -30.50 22.21 -21.73
CA PRO A 107 -30.80 22.46 -23.13
C PRO A 107 -31.06 23.93 -23.31
N VAL A 108 -30.45 24.50 -24.33
CA VAL A 108 -30.65 25.88 -24.63
C VAL A 108 -31.54 25.92 -25.85
N PRO A 109 -32.65 26.58 -25.82
CA PRO A 109 -33.50 26.63 -26.97
C PRO A 109 -32.76 27.16 -28.16
N GLY A 110 -32.82 26.47 -29.20
CA GLY A 110 -32.15 26.85 -30.41
C GLY A 110 -30.69 26.51 -30.49
N SER A 111 -30.21 25.91 -29.51
CA SER A 111 -28.85 25.62 -29.52
C SER A 111 -28.65 24.36 -30.05
N VAL A 112 -28.00 24.26 -30.97
CA VAL A 112 -27.88 23.09 -31.49
C VAL A 112 -26.78 22.56 -31.14
N GLU A 113 -26.25 22.30 -31.04
CA GLU A 113 -25.19 21.99 -30.81
C GLU A 113 -24.73 21.15 -30.54
N SER A 114 -24.38 20.94 -30.75
CA SER A 114 -23.85 20.32 -30.63
C SER A 114 -23.05 19.88 -30.02
N GLY A 115 -22.77 19.74 -29.81
CA GLY A 115 -21.96 19.37 -29.33
C GLY A 115 -21.23 19.41 -28.65
N ARG A 116 -21.06 19.75 -28.70
CA ARG A 116 -20.29 19.84 -28.15
C ARG A 116 -20.01 19.55 -27.25
N ALA A 117 -19.82 19.32 -27.12
CA ALA A 117 -19.46 19.08 -26.39
C ALA A 117 -18.97 19.06 -25.62
N GLU A 118 -18.67 19.34 -25.51
CA GLU A 118 -18.07 19.41 -24.93
C GLU A 118 -17.90 19.41 -23.96
N THR A 119 -17.74 19.58 -23.68
CA THR A 119 -17.38 19.81 -23.07
C THR A 119 -17.18 19.45 -22.08
N PRO A 120 -16.73 19.42 -21.72
CA PRO A 120 -16.44 18.96 -20.76
C PRO A 120 -16.92 19.31 -19.73
N ALA A 121 -17.56 18.92 -19.44
CA ALA A 121 -18.19 19.24 -18.45
C ALA A 121 -17.47 19.17 -17.22
N VAL A 122 -16.53 18.54 -17.20
CA VAL A 122 -15.91 18.41 -16.04
C VAL A 122 -15.02 19.48 -15.77
N GLU A 123 -15.13 20.14 -14.78
CA GLU A 123 -14.38 21.14 -14.55
C GLU A 123 -13.61 20.84 -13.46
N LYS A 124 -12.49 20.83 -13.48
CA LYS A 124 -11.76 20.58 -12.53
C LYS A 124 -11.84 21.54 -11.66
N ALA A 125 -12.34 21.51 -10.85
CA ALA A 125 -12.51 22.47 -10.04
C ALA A 125 -11.58 22.63 -9.30
N ALA A 126 -11.12 22.26 -9.20
CA ALA A 126 -10.22 22.49 -8.65
C ALA A 126 -10.30 23.08 -7.66
N SER A 127 -10.58 23.32 -7.42
CA SER A 127 -10.55 24.03 -6.57
C SER A 127 -10.09 23.81 -5.66
#